data_2f2e87b959f752142bb24850061520dd
#
_entry.id   2f2e87b959f752142bb24850061520dd
#
_cell.length_a   1.000
_cell.length_b   1.000
_cell.length_c   1.000
_cell.angle_alpha   90.00
_cell.angle_beta   90.00
_cell.angle_gamma   90.00
#
_symmetry.space_group_name_H-M   'P 1'
#
loop_
_entity.id
_entity.type
_entity.pdbx_description
1 polymer ?
#
loop_
_entity_poly.entity_id
_entity_poly.type
_entity_poly.pdbx_seq_one_letter_code
_entity_poly.pdbx_strand_id
1 'polypeptide(L)'
;GYSFAVPTSIVQKVVSDIRQYGVVQRAILGVQMREITSELKKEKKLTTLQGAYVERVVPDGAAEKAGIKSGDVITRVDDAAVKTGTDLQEHIGRHRPGDVVNVTLLRDGKTMTVRATLTNRDGGTGVISAEDNASVLGATFSELTAAQKERLGINYGLQIKSLKAGKLKSAGVPSDFIILKVNNRSVRTEEDLDDIVRRANSASERDRVLFITGCTPQGRVRYYAVNLAE
;
A
#
# COMPACT_ATOMS: atom_id res chain seq x y z
N GLY A 1 28.82 -14.29 5.97
CA GLY A 1 27.70 -14.09 5.03
C GLY A 1 26.39 -14.23 5.74
N TYR A 2 25.44 -13.35 5.42
CA TYR A 2 24.06 -13.47 5.94
C TYR A 2 23.25 -14.27 4.94
N SER A 3 22.61 -15.36 5.38
CA SER A 3 21.65 -16.13 4.57
C SER A 3 20.23 -15.73 4.96
N PHE A 4 19.43 -15.38 3.97
CA PHE A 4 18.01 -15.11 4.17
C PHE A 4 17.21 -16.22 3.49
N ALA A 5 16.27 -16.81 4.22
CA ALA A 5 15.31 -17.76 3.67
C ALA A 5 13.91 -17.11 3.69
N VAL A 6 13.21 -17.19 2.55
CA VAL A 6 11.82 -16.75 2.46
C VAL A 6 10.93 -17.99 2.49
N PRO A 7 9.92 -18.06 3.37
CA PRO A 7 8.98 -19.18 3.41
C PRO A 7 8.30 -19.39 2.04
N THR A 8 8.24 -20.63 1.59
CA THR A 8 7.66 -21.00 0.28
C THR A 8 6.22 -20.52 0.12
N SER A 9 5.44 -20.50 1.22
CA SER A 9 4.06 -19.99 1.23
C SER A 9 3.98 -18.51 0.85
N ILE A 10 4.93 -17.69 1.31
CA ILE A 10 5.00 -16.28 0.95
C ILE A 10 5.39 -16.13 -0.53
N VAL A 11 6.36 -16.92 -1.01
CA VAL A 11 6.76 -16.91 -2.42
C VAL A 11 5.58 -17.29 -3.32
N GLN A 12 4.87 -18.36 -3.00
CA GLN A 12 3.69 -18.79 -3.75
C GLN A 12 2.60 -17.71 -3.80
N LYS A 13 2.32 -17.08 -2.65
CA LYS A 13 1.36 -15.99 -2.56
C LYS A 13 1.77 -14.80 -3.42
N VAL A 14 3.03 -14.36 -3.34
CA VAL A 14 3.57 -13.25 -4.13
C VAL A 14 3.46 -13.53 -5.64
N VAL A 15 3.87 -14.73 -6.09
CA VAL A 15 3.77 -15.12 -7.50
C VAL A 15 2.31 -15.18 -7.95
N SER A 16 1.42 -15.73 -7.13
CA SER A 16 -0.02 -15.76 -7.42
C SER A 16 -0.61 -14.35 -7.54
N ASP A 17 -0.26 -13.46 -6.62
CA ASP A 17 -0.73 -12.07 -6.65
C ASP A 17 -0.26 -11.32 -7.90
N ILE A 18 1.04 -11.45 -8.25
CA ILE A 18 1.59 -10.81 -9.46
C ILE A 18 0.90 -11.35 -10.72
N ARG A 19 0.66 -12.67 -10.80
CA ARG A 19 -0.03 -13.26 -11.96
C ARG A 19 -1.49 -12.83 -12.07
N GLN A 20 -2.19 -12.66 -10.96
CA GLN A 20 -3.63 -12.39 -10.94
C GLN A 20 -3.95 -10.89 -10.94
N TYR A 21 -3.14 -10.08 -10.25
CA TYR A 21 -3.44 -8.67 -10.00
C TYR A 21 -2.36 -7.72 -10.53
N GLY A 22 -1.26 -8.24 -11.06
CA GLY A 22 -0.11 -7.44 -11.50
C GLY A 22 0.73 -6.85 -10.35
N VAL A 23 0.23 -6.89 -9.11
CA VAL A 23 0.88 -6.35 -7.91
C VAL A 23 0.70 -7.27 -6.70
N VAL A 24 1.65 -7.22 -5.77
CA VAL A 24 1.57 -7.99 -4.53
C VAL A 24 0.51 -7.40 -3.61
N GLN A 25 -0.44 -8.21 -3.18
CA GLN A 25 -1.47 -7.84 -2.22
C GLN A 25 -0.89 -7.87 -0.80
N ARG A 26 -0.86 -6.74 -0.12
CA ARG A 26 -0.35 -6.65 1.25
C ARG A 26 -1.51 -6.40 2.21
N ALA A 27 -1.82 -7.42 3.00
CA ALA A 27 -2.79 -7.30 4.09
C ALA A 27 -2.14 -6.62 5.29
N ILE A 28 -2.90 -5.77 5.98
CA ILE A 28 -2.47 -4.99 7.14
C ILE A 28 -3.48 -5.18 8.28
N LEU A 29 -2.99 -5.48 9.47
CA LEU A 29 -3.78 -5.50 10.70
C LEU A 29 -3.92 -4.10 11.32
N GLY A 30 -2.94 -3.24 11.13
CA GLY A 30 -2.97 -1.86 11.64
C GLY A 30 -2.56 -1.76 13.11
N VAL A 31 -1.48 -2.42 13.49
CA VAL A 31 -0.87 -2.30 14.84
C VAL A 31 0.59 -1.89 14.74
N GLN A 32 1.04 -1.04 15.66
CA GLN A 32 2.45 -0.82 15.94
C GLN A 32 2.83 -1.75 17.08
N MET A 33 3.85 -2.56 16.85
CA MET A 33 4.26 -3.61 17.78
C MET A 33 5.58 -3.26 18.43
N ARG A 34 5.77 -3.78 19.63
CA ARG A 34 7.02 -3.77 20.35
C ARG A 34 7.38 -5.18 20.79
N GLU A 35 8.65 -5.52 20.75
CA GLU A 35 9.14 -6.81 21.24
C GLU A 35 9.02 -6.88 22.76
N ILE A 36 8.63 -8.05 23.28
CA ILE A 36 8.45 -8.26 24.71
C ILE A 36 9.80 -8.63 25.31
N THR A 37 10.49 -7.63 25.85
CA THR A 37 11.71 -7.84 26.65
C THR A 37 11.36 -8.11 28.12
N SER A 38 12.34 -8.57 28.89
CA SER A 38 12.17 -8.75 30.33
C SER A 38 11.83 -7.46 31.07
N GLU A 39 12.33 -6.32 30.58
CA GLU A 39 12.04 -4.98 31.10
C GLU A 39 10.59 -4.60 30.78
N LEU A 40 10.15 -4.76 29.54
CA LEU A 40 8.77 -4.46 29.14
C LEU A 40 7.77 -5.33 29.89
N LYS A 41 8.09 -6.63 30.07
CA LYS A 41 7.26 -7.54 30.86
C LYS A 41 7.06 -7.03 32.29
N LYS A 42 8.12 -6.57 32.96
CA LYS A 42 8.05 -6.02 34.31
C LYS A 42 7.29 -4.69 34.34
N GLU A 43 7.60 -3.78 33.40
CA GLU A 43 6.97 -2.47 33.28
C GLU A 43 5.47 -2.56 33.09
N LYS A 44 5.05 -3.39 32.15
CA LYS A 44 3.63 -3.58 31.76
C LYS A 44 2.94 -4.72 32.51
N LYS A 45 3.61 -5.37 33.46
CA LYS A 45 3.09 -6.51 34.24
C LYS A 45 2.52 -7.64 33.38
N LEU A 46 3.20 -7.91 32.24
CA LEU A 46 2.75 -8.94 31.30
C LEU A 46 2.97 -10.34 31.90
N THR A 47 2.09 -11.27 31.60
CA THR A 47 2.16 -12.65 32.06
C THR A 47 3.07 -13.54 31.20
N THR A 48 3.41 -13.10 29.99
CA THR A 48 4.21 -13.84 29.01
C THR A 48 5.44 -13.05 28.54
N LEU A 49 6.44 -13.77 28.02
CA LEU A 49 7.56 -13.22 27.25
C LEU A 49 7.39 -13.47 25.75
N GLN A 50 6.34 -14.22 25.35
CA GLN A 50 6.07 -14.52 23.95
C GLN A 50 4.82 -13.78 23.48
N GLY A 51 4.81 -13.41 22.19
CA GLY A 51 3.74 -12.69 21.55
C GLY A 51 4.20 -11.36 20.98
N ALA A 52 3.30 -10.66 20.34
CA ALA A 52 3.50 -9.31 19.83
C ALA A 52 2.75 -8.31 20.71
N TYR A 53 3.48 -7.48 21.47
CA TYR A 53 2.88 -6.43 22.28
C TYR A 53 2.38 -5.30 21.40
N VAL A 54 1.11 -4.94 21.51
CA VAL A 54 0.49 -3.83 20.79
C VAL A 54 0.80 -2.52 21.53
N GLU A 55 1.73 -1.75 21.00
CA GLU A 55 2.07 -0.44 21.55
C GLU A 55 1.03 0.60 21.17
N ARG A 56 0.58 0.56 19.89
CA ARG A 56 -0.43 1.46 19.36
C ARG A 56 -1.27 0.77 18.29
N VAL A 57 -2.53 1.16 18.20
CA VAL A 57 -3.44 0.76 17.12
C VAL A 57 -3.59 1.93 16.14
N VAL A 58 -3.58 1.63 14.86
CA VAL A 58 -3.78 2.63 13.80
C VAL A 58 -5.27 2.99 13.75
N PRO A 59 -5.63 4.28 13.84
CA PRO A 59 -7.01 4.73 13.73
C PRO A 59 -7.66 4.25 12.43
N ASP A 60 -8.92 3.87 12.49
CA ASP A 60 -9.73 3.32 11.40
C ASP A 60 -9.17 2.04 10.77
N GLY A 61 -8.12 1.45 11.34
CA GLY A 61 -7.48 0.21 10.89
C GLY A 61 -8.28 -1.05 11.25
N ALA A 62 -7.85 -2.18 10.70
CA ALA A 62 -8.46 -3.50 10.96
C ALA A 62 -8.45 -3.88 12.44
N ALA A 63 -7.35 -3.59 13.14
CA ALA A 63 -7.20 -3.89 14.57
C ALA A 63 -8.18 -3.08 15.43
N GLU A 64 -8.32 -1.79 15.18
CA GLU A 64 -9.26 -0.94 15.93
C GLU A 64 -10.70 -1.41 15.74
N LYS A 65 -11.10 -1.66 14.48
CA LYS A 65 -12.44 -2.18 14.14
C LYS A 65 -12.72 -3.53 14.77
N ALA A 66 -11.70 -4.36 14.94
CA ALA A 66 -11.79 -5.65 15.63
C ALA A 66 -11.79 -5.54 17.16
N GLY A 67 -11.58 -4.34 17.73
CA GLY A 67 -11.53 -4.10 19.16
C GLY A 67 -10.20 -4.47 19.82
N ILE A 68 -9.12 -4.60 19.04
CA ILE A 68 -7.75 -4.69 19.57
C ILE A 68 -7.34 -3.33 20.14
N LYS A 69 -6.63 -3.32 21.24
CA LYS A 69 -6.24 -2.11 21.95
C LYS A 69 -4.74 -2.07 22.27
N SER A 70 -4.22 -0.89 22.52
CA SER A 70 -2.89 -0.74 23.08
C SER A 70 -2.83 -1.46 24.44
N GLY A 71 -1.74 -2.18 24.69
CA GLY A 71 -1.56 -3.04 25.86
C GLY A 71 -1.89 -4.51 25.65
N ASP A 72 -2.56 -4.87 24.55
CA ASP A 72 -2.81 -6.26 24.22
C ASP A 72 -1.51 -6.98 23.82
N VAL A 73 -1.46 -8.29 24.07
CA VAL A 73 -0.38 -9.15 23.58
C VAL A 73 -1.01 -10.16 22.62
N ILE A 74 -0.72 -10.04 21.33
CA ILE A 74 -1.20 -10.99 20.31
C ILE A 74 -0.36 -12.27 20.42
N THR A 75 -1.03 -13.41 20.61
CA THR A 75 -0.40 -14.71 20.84
C THR A 75 -0.69 -15.73 19.75
N ARG A 76 -1.70 -15.47 18.89
CA ARG A 76 -2.08 -16.35 17.79
C ARG A 76 -2.82 -15.60 16.70
N VAL A 77 -2.61 -16.01 15.45
CA VAL A 77 -3.45 -15.63 14.29
C VAL A 77 -3.95 -16.92 13.66
N ASP A 78 -5.26 -17.11 13.62
CA ASP A 78 -5.92 -18.37 13.27
C ASP A 78 -5.29 -19.54 14.05
N ASP A 79 -4.76 -20.56 13.37
CA ASP A 79 -4.11 -21.70 14.01
C ASP A 79 -2.61 -21.49 14.27
N ALA A 80 -2.03 -20.39 13.83
CA ALA A 80 -0.61 -20.14 13.91
C ALA A 80 -0.23 -19.37 15.19
N ALA A 81 0.70 -19.92 15.98
CA ALA A 81 1.21 -19.27 17.17
C ALA A 81 2.09 -18.06 16.82
N VAL A 82 1.91 -16.97 17.53
CA VAL A 82 2.70 -15.74 17.44
C VAL A 82 3.60 -15.67 18.67
N LYS A 83 4.89 -15.84 18.50
CA LYS A 83 5.91 -15.74 19.57
C LYS A 83 6.60 -14.39 19.55
N THR A 84 6.70 -13.77 18.38
CA THR A 84 7.39 -12.49 18.15
C THR A 84 6.56 -11.57 17.25
N GLY A 85 6.94 -10.30 17.17
CA GLY A 85 6.34 -9.37 16.19
C GLY A 85 6.59 -9.79 14.74
N THR A 86 7.73 -10.43 14.46
CA THR A 86 8.06 -10.96 13.14
C THR A 86 7.11 -12.09 12.74
N ASP A 87 6.76 -13.00 13.65
CA ASP A 87 5.78 -14.06 13.38
C ASP A 87 4.42 -13.45 13.02
N LEU A 88 3.98 -12.41 13.76
CA LEU A 88 2.74 -11.73 13.44
C LEU A 88 2.77 -11.14 12.03
N GLN A 89 3.86 -10.46 11.65
CA GLN A 89 4.01 -9.90 10.31
C GLN A 89 3.99 -10.99 9.24
N GLU A 90 4.67 -12.12 9.49
CA GLU A 90 4.68 -13.26 8.58
C GLU A 90 3.28 -13.85 8.40
N HIS A 91 2.55 -14.10 9.50
CA HIS A 91 1.21 -14.67 9.42
C HIS A 91 0.24 -13.74 8.70
N ILE A 92 0.23 -12.45 9.04
CA ILE A 92 -0.60 -11.46 8.34
C ILE A 92 -0.19 -11.33 6.86
N GLY A 93 1.11 -11.40 6.55
CA GLY A 93 1.63 -11.31 5.20
C GLY A 93 1.20 -12.43 4.25
N ARG A 94 0.70 -13.56 4.77
CA ARG A 94 0.13 -14.66 3.98
C ARG A 94 -1.28 -14.39 3.48
N HIS A 95 -1.96 -13.41 4.06
CA HIS A 95 -3.33 -13.03 3.76
C HIS A 95 -3.40 -11.90 2.73
N ARG A 96 -4.61 -11.66 2.24
CA ARG A 96 -4.95 -10.55 1.33
C ARG A 96 -5.85 -9.53 2.04
N PRO A 97 -5.90 -8.30 1.56
CA PRO A 97 -6.92 -7.34 2.01
C PRO A 97 -8.32 -7.95 1.81
N GLY A 98 -9.18 -7.78 2.83
CA GLY A 98 -10.52 -8.38 2.87
C GLY A 98 -10.60 -9.75 3.55
N ASP A 99 -9.47 -10.45 3.72
CA ASP A 99 -9.46 -11.70 4.49
C ASP A 99 -9.83 -11.44 5.96
N VAL A 100 -10.57 -12.36 6.55
CA VAL A 100 -10.96 -12.33 7.96
C VAL A 100 -10.10 -13.33 8.72
N VAL A 101 -9.38 -12.84 9.73
CA VAL A 101 -8.54 -13.68 10.60
C VAL A 101 -9.04 -13.64 12.04
N ASN A 102 -8.84 -14.74 12.77
CA ASN A 102 -9.08 -14.80 14.20
C ASN A 102 -7.78 -14.44 14.94
N VAL A 103 -7.80 -13.35 15.66
CA VAL A 103 -6.65 -12.89 16.44
C VAL A 103 -6.89 -13.22 17.90
N THR A 104 -6.08 -14.12 18.45
CA THR A 104 -6.08 -14.43 19.89
C THR A 104 -5.06 -13.56 20.59
N LEU A 105 -5.49 -12.91 21.65
CA LEU A 105 -4.70 -11.97 22.41
C LEU A 105 -4.90 -12.16 23.93
N LEU A 106 -3.95 -11.65 24.69
CA LEU A 106 -4.02 -11.50 26.14
C LEU A 106 -4.28 -10.03 26.47
N ARG A 107 -5.35 -9.76 27.21
CA ARG A 107 -5.69 -8.44 27.77
C ARG A 107 -5.95 -8.62 29.26
N ASP A 108 -5.22 -7.88 30.09
CA ASP A 108 -5.33 -7.94 31.55
C ASP A 108 -5.24 -9.39 32.10
N GLY A 109 -4.35 -10.19 31.51
CA GLY A 109 -4.14 -11.60 31.89
C GLY A 109 -5.22 -12.56 31.37
N LYS A 110 -6.25 -12.09 30.67
CA LYS A 110 -7.32 -12.93 30.10
C LYS A 110 -7.10 -13.16 28.62
N THR A 111 -7.25 -14.40 28.20
CA THR A 111 -7.23 -14.76 26.76
C THR A 111 -8.57 -14.42 26.14
N MET A 112 -8.55 -13.77 24.97
CA MET A 112 -9.73 -13.50 24.16
C MET A 112 -9.38 -13.61 22.68
N THR A 113 -10.38 -13.91 21.87
CA THR A 113 -10.25 -13.99 20.41
C THR A 113 -11.19 -12.98 19.78
N VAL A 114 -10.66 -12.20 18.84
CA VAL A 114 -11.40 -11.23 18.05
C VAL A 114 -11.26 -11.54 16.57
N ARG A 115 -12.27 -11.22 15.78
CA ARG A 115 -12.22 -11.36 14.32
C ARG A 115 -11.82 -10.03 13.71
N ALA A 116 -10.75 -10.03 12.92
CA ALA A 116 -10.25 -8.85 12.24
C ALA A 116 -10.36 -9.03 10.73
N THR A 117 -11.02 -8.10 10.05
CA THR A 117 -10.99 -8.02 8.59
C THR A 117 -9.78 -7.19 8.18
N LEU A 118 -8.82 -7.83 7.51
CA LEU A 118 -7.57 -7.19 7.12
C LEU A 118 -7.81 -6.14 6.03
N THR A 119 -7.05 -5.05 6.10
CA THR A 119 -7.15 -3.96 5.13
C THR A 119 -5.92 -3.91 4.22
N ASN A 120 -6.01 -3.20 3.12
CA ASN A 120 -4.86 -2.76 2.34
C ASN A 120 -4.21 -1.52 2.98
N ARG A 121 -3.17 -0.98 2.36
CA ARG A 121 -2.44 0.19 2.86
C ARG A 121 -3.32 1.45 2.96
N ASP A 122 -4.35 1.55 2.12
CA ASP A 122 -5.25 2.70 2.05
C ASP A 122 -6.48 2.53 2.97
N GLY A 123 -6.47 1.49 3.83
CA GLY A 123 -7.55 1.19 4.77
C GLY A 123 -8.76 0.48 4.14
N GLY A 124 -8.73 0.20 2.85
CA GLY A 124 -9.77 -0.55 2.14
C GLY A 124 -9.60 -2.07 2.29
N THR A 125 -10.66 -2.83 2.01
CA THR A 125 -10.68 -4.30 2.01
C THR A 125 -10.55 -4.89 0.61
N GLY A 126 -10.54 -4.05 -0.43
CA GLY A 126 -10.39 -4.47 -1.82
C GLY A 126 -8.96 -4.90 -2.14
N VAL A 127 -8.83 -5.89 -3.04
CA VAL A 127 -7.57 -6.19 -3.69
C VAL A 127 -7.19 -5.02 -4.61
N ILE A 128 -5.92 -4.68 -4.65
CA ILE A 128 -5.38 -3.62 -5.51
C ILE A 128 -4.94 -4.29 -6.81
N SER A 129 -5.47 -3.87 -7.94
CA SER A 129 -4.97 -4.30 -9.26
C SER A 129 -3.88 -3.35 -9.77
N ALA A 130 -3.13 -3.76 -10.78
CA ALA A 130 -2.22 -2.85 -11.48
C ALA A 130 -2.99 -1.66 -12.09
N GLU A 131 -4.25 -1.89 -12.47
CA GLU A 131 -5.18 -0.86 -12.94
C GLU A 131 -5.60 0.11 -11.81
N ASP A 132 -5.65 -0.35 -10.55
CA ASP A 132 -5.97 0.49 -9.38
C ASP A 132 -4.79 1.37 -8.93
N ASN A 133 -3.55 1.04 -9.31
CA ASN A 133 -2.40 1.94 -9.11
C ASN A 133 -2.52 3.20 -10.00
N ALA A 134 -3.15 3.11 -11.17
CA ALA A 134 -3.62 4.27 -11.91
C ALA A 134 -4.70 5.04 -11.11
N SER A 135 -5.43 4.38 -10.22
CA SER A 135 -6.45 5.00 -9.37
C SER A 135 -5.88 5.81 -8.20
N VAL A 136 -4.65 5.57 -7.75
CA VAL A 136 -3.97 6.45 -6.76
C VAL A 136 -3.85 7.87 -7.30
N LEU A 137 -3.64 8.01 -8.60
CA LEU A 137 -3.64 9.29 -9.28
C LEU A 137 -5.05 9.86 -9.47
N GLY A 138 -6.09 9.03 -9.34
CA GLY A 138 -7.49 9.41 -9.53
C GLY A 138 -7.86 9.67 -11.00
N ALA A 139 -7.20 8.99 -11.95
CA ALA A 139 -7.42 9.21 -13.37
C ALA A 139 -7.42 7.89 -14.15
N THR A 140 -8.12 7.88 -15.27
CA THR A 140 -7.96 6.87 -16.32
C THR A 140 -7.23 7.48 -17.50
N PHE A 141 -6.43 6.68 -18.17
CA PHE A 141 -5.56 7.15 -19.23
C PHE A 141 -5.88 6.49 -20.57
N SER A 142 -5.38 7.08 -21.63
CA SER A 142 -5.38 6.47 -22.97
C SER A 142 -4.15 6.92 -23.75
N GLU A 143 -3.66 6.05 -24.60
CA GLU A 143 -2.62 6.43 -25.57
C GLU A 143 -3.15 7.45 -26.58
N LEU A 144 -2.25 8.28 -27.08
CA LEU A 144 -2.58 9.25 -28.13
C LEU A 144 -2.77 8.57 -29.48
N THR A 145 -3.80 8.98 -30.19
CA THR A 145 -4.00 8.60 -31.59
C THR A 145 -2.92 9.20 -32.49
N ALA A 146 -2.69 8.60 -33.65
CA ALA A 146 -1.75 9.13 -34.65
C ALA A 146 -2.08 10.59 -35.03
N ALA A 147 -3.35 10.91 -35.23
CA ALA A 147 -3.82 12.26 -35.55
C ALA A 147 -3.54 13.28 -34.42
N GLN A 148 -3.66 12.86 -33.15
CA GLN A 148 -3.32 13.73 -32.03
C GLN A 148 -1.81 13.98 -31.94
N LYS A 149 -1.00 12.96 -32.17
CA LYS A 149 0.48 13.08 -32.19
C LYS A 149 0.93 14.04 -33.27
N GLU A 150 0.41 13.89 -34.47
CA GLU A 150 0.72 14.76 -35.62
C GLU A 150 0.31 16.21 -35.36
N ARG A 151 -0.94 16.45 -34.93
CA ARG A 151 -1.46 17.79 -34.62
C ARG A 151 -0.64 18.52 -33.54
N LEU A 152 -0.12 17.80 -32.56
CA LEU A 152 0.63 18.37 -31.45
C LEU A 152 2.15 18.39 -31.69
N GLY A 153 2.64 17.79 -32.78
CA GLY A 153 4.05 17.66 -33.09
C GLY A 153 4.83 16.81 -32.05
N ILE A 154 4.17 15.79 -31.46
CA ILE A 154 4.74 14.92 -30.45
C ILE A 154 4.68 13.46 -30.88
N ASN A 155 5.65 12.65 -30.47
CA ASN A 155 5.73 11.25 -30.86
C ASN A 155 5.18 10.28 -29.78
N TYR A 156 4.95 10.76 -28.57
CA TYR A 156 4.48 9.96 -27.43
C TYR A 156 3.71 10.84 -26.45
N GLY A 157 3.04 10.21 -25.51
CA GLY A 157 2.32 10.83 -24.41
C GLY A 157 1.11 10.00 -24.00
N LEU A 158 0.67 10.22 -22.78
CA LEU A 158 -0.48 9.54 -22.18
C LEU A 158 -1.54 10.57 -21.84
N GLN A 159 -2.72 10.47 -22.44
CA GLN A 159 -3.82 11.42 -22.21
C GLN A 159 -4.66 10.98 -21.01
N ILE A 160 -4.99 11.92 -20.14
CA ILE A 160 -5.98 11.72 -19.08
C ILE A 160 -7.38 11.68 -19.73
N LYS A 161 -8.06 10.53 -19.64
CA LYS A 161 -9.38 10.31 -20.19
C LYS A 161 -10.50 10.73 -19.25
N SER A 162 -10.35 10.41 -17.98
CA SER A 162 -11.24 10.88 -16.92
C SER A 162 -10.43 11.21 -15.66
N LEU A 163 -10.92 12.17 -14.90
CA LEU A 163 -10.28 12.62 -13.66
C LEU A 163 -11.32 12.57 -12.54
N LYS A 164 -11.08 11.69 -11.57
CA LYS A 164 -11.88 11.55 -10.35
C LYS A 164 -11.18 12.27 -9.19
N ALA A 165 -11.74 12.18 -7.99
CA ALA A 165 -11.03 12.60 -6.78
C ALA A 165 -9.75 11.77 -6.63
N GLY A 166 -8.60 12.43 -6.44
CA GLY A 166 -7.28 11.79 -6.35
C GLY A 166 -6.14 12.79 -6.49
N LYS A 167 -4.92 12.33 -6.43
CA LYS A 167 -3.71 13.16 -6.37
C LYS A 167 -3.55 14.12 -7.55
N LEU A 168 -3.88 13.70 -8.77
CA LEU A 168 -3.81 14.58 -9.96
C LEU A 168 -4.81 15.73 -9.85
N LYS A 169 -6.04 15.46 -9.43
CA LYS A 169 -7.05 16.50 -9.26
C LYS A 169 -6.69 17.47 -8.14
N SER A 170 -6.17 16.96 -7.02
CA SER A 170 -5.70 17.80 -5.91
C SER A 170 -4.53 18.68 -6.30
N ALA A 171 -3.66 18.22 -7.20
CA ALA A 171 -2.56 19.01 -7.77
C ALA A 171 -2.99 19.97 -8.88
N GLY A 172 -4.29 20.06 -9.20
CA GLY A 172 -4.82 20.97 -10.21
C GLY A 172 -4.56 20.56 -11.65
N VAL A 173 -4.23 19.28 -11.90
CA VAL A 173 -4.08 18.77 -13.27
C VAL A 173 -5.47 18.72 -13.93
N PRO A 174 -5.65 19.30 -15.13
CA PRO A 174 -6.94 19.26 -15.78
C PRO A 174 -7.26 17.92 -16.43
N SER A 175 -8.54 17.65 -16.66
CA SER A 175 -8.98 16.57 -17.57
C SER A 175 -8.44 16.82 -18.98
N ASP A 176 -8.27 15.76 -19.73
CA ASP A 176 -7.70 15.79 -21.10
C ASP A 176 -6.22 16.22 -21.21
N PHE A 177 -5.54 16.45 -20.08
CA PHE A 177 -4.12 16.75 -20.07
C PHE A 177 -3.30 15.58 -20.61
N ILE A 178 -2.27 15.89 -21.38
CA ILE A 178 -1.38 14.91 -21.99
C ILE A 178 -0.05 14.92 -21.20
N ILE A 179 0.22 13.82 -20.51
CA ILE A 179 1.44 13.61 -19.77
C ILE A 179 2.53 13.18 -20.76
N LEU A 180 3.63 13.91 -20.81
CA LEU A 180 4.79 13.58 -21.64
C LEU A 180 5.93 12.98 -20.81
N LYS A 181 6.21 13.57 -19.65
CA LYS A 181 7.27 13.11 -18.75
C LYS A 181 6.81 13.18 -17.31
N VAL A 182 7.32 12.26 -16.50
CA VAL A 182 7.20 12.28 -15.04
C VAL A 182 8.59 12.03 -14.46
N ASN A 183 9.03 12.89 -13.55
CA ASN A 183 10.38 12.86 -12.98
C ASN A 183 11.47 12.73 -14.05
N ASN A 184 11.34 13.53 -15.12
CA ASN A 184 12.23 13.59 -16.29
C ASN A 184 12.28 12.29 -17.13
N ARG A 185 11.43 11.31 -16.88
CA ARG A 185 11.29 10.07 -17.65
C ARG A 185 10.09 10.17 -18.60
N SER A 186 10.27 9.76 -19.85
CA SER A 186 9.19 9.76 -20.84
C SER A 186 8.11 8.74 -20.46
N VAL A 187 6.85 9.16 -20.62
CA VAL A 187 5.66 8.32 -20.39
C VAL A 187 4.98 8.10 -21.73
N ARG A 188 4.97 6.86 -22.19
CA ARG A 188 4.38 6.44 -23.47
C ARG A 188 3.12 5.62 -23.26
N THR A 189 3.11 4.79 -22.19
CA THR A 189 2.05 3.85 -21.82
C THR A 189 1.65 4.05 -20.37
N GLU A 190 0.53 3.46 -19.95
CA GLU A 190 0.13 3.39 -18.54
C GLU A 190 1.18 2.65 -17.70
N GLU A 191 1.81 1.63 -18.28
CA GLU A 191 2.84 0.85 -17.62
C GLU A 191 4.10 1.68 -17.27
N ASP A 192 4.52 2.59 -18.16
CA ASP A 192 5.59 3.55 -17.89
C ASP A 192 5.24 4.44 -16.70
N LEU A 193 3.99 4.92 -16.63
CA LEU A 193 3.50 5.77 -15.55
C LEU A 193 3.48 5.00 -14.22
N ASP A 194 2.95 3.79 -14.23
CA ASP A 194 2.87 2.92 -13.06
C ASP A 194 4.25 2.59 -12.48
N ASP A 195 5.23 2.33 -13.35
CA ASP A 195 6.60 2.08 -12.93
C ASP A 195 7.22 3.29 -12.20
N ILE A 196 6.94 4.49 -12.70
CA ILE A 196 7.43 5.73 -12.09
C ILE A 196 6.73 5.97 -10.75
N VAL A 197 5.42 5.80 -10.68
CA VAL A 197 4.62 5.96 -9.46
C VAL A 197 5.05 4.96 -8.39
N ARG A 198 5.25 3.69 -8.75
CA ARG A 198 5.75 2.66 -7.82
C ARG A 198 7.11 3.02 -7.23
N ARG A 199 8.04 3.50 -8.05
CA ARG A 199 9.37 3.92 -7.58
C ARG A 199 9.29 5.12 -6.66
N ALA A 200 8.46 6.11 -6.99
CA ALA A 200 8.24 7.27 -6.15
C ALA A 200 7.60 6.89 -4.80
N ASN A 201 6.62 5.97 -4.80
CA ASN A 201 6.00 5.47 -3.56
C ASN A 201 6.95 4.66 -2.67
N SER A 202 7.99 4.04 -3.26
CA SER A 202 9.02 3.29 -2.51
C SER A 202 10.15 4.18 -1.99
N ALA A 203 10.19 5.46 -2.39
CA ALA A 203 11.17 6.42 -1.95
C ALA A 203 10.88 6.97 -0.54
N SER A 204 11.81 7.75 0.02
CA SER A 204 11.60 8.46 1.28
C SER A 204 10.43 9.44 1.18
N GLU A 205 9.77 9.80 2.29
CA GLU A 205 8.62 10.71 2.27
C GLU A 205 8.90 12.04 1.54
N ARG A 206 10.12 12.55 1.63
CA ARG A 206 10.55 13.79 0.97
C ARG A 206 10.63 13.66 -0.56
N ASP A 207 10.83 12.44 -1.06
CA ASP A 207 11.03 12.15 -2.48
C ASP A 207 9.75 11.61 -3.16
N ARG A 208 8.63 11.53 -2.42
CA ARG A 208 7.32 11.09 -2.94
C ARG A 208 6.60 12.18 -3.71
N VAL A 209 7.29 12.85 -4.60
CA VAL A 209 6.73 13.88 -5.47
C VAL A 209 6.91 13.48 -6.92
N LEU A 210 5.83 13.60 -7.70
CA LEU A 210 5.87 13.44 -9.14
C LEU A 210 5.92 14.83 -9.79
N PHE A 211 7.00 15.12 -10.48
CA PHE A 211 7.11 16.29 -11.36
C PHE A 211 6.61 15.92 -12.75
N ILE A 212 5.40 16.34 -13.07
CA ILE A 212 4.73 16.03 -14.33
C ILE A 212 4.97 17.16 -15.33
N THR A 213 5.47 16.82 -16.49
CA THR A 213 5.57 17.71 -17.66
C THR A 213 4.65 17.19 -18.74
N GLY A 214 3.83 18.05 -19.29
CA GLY A 214 2.91 17.67 -20.35
C GLY A 214 2.33 18.88 -21.06
N CYS A 215 1.32 18.65 -21.87
CA CYS A 215 0.62 19.71 -22.60
C CYS A 215 -0.89 19.55 -22.54
N THR A 216 -1.58 20.68 -22.74
CA THR A 216 -3.03 20.66 -22.98
C THR A 216 -3.35 20.14 -24.38
N PRO A 217 -4.59 19.78 -24.70
CA PRO A 217 -5.00 19.41 -26.06
C PRO A 217 -4.74 20.50 -27.13
N GLN A 218 -4.51 21.75 -26.69
CA GLN A 218 -4.14 22.88 -27.55
C GLN A 218 -2.61 23.07 -27.69
N GLY A 219 -1.80 22.14 -27.15
CA GLY A 219 -0.34 22.15 -27.25
C GLY A 219 0.38 23.06 -26.23
N ARG A 220 -0.33 23.67 -25.27
CA ARG A 220 0.30 24.51 -24.26
C ARG A 220 1.00 23.66 -23.20
N VAL A 221 2.32 23.77 -23.08
CA VAL A 221 3.11 23.04 -22.09
C VAL A 221 2.77 23.55 -20.66
N ARG A 222 2.66 22.60 -19.72
CA ARG A 222 2.41 22.85 -18.30
C ARG A 222 3.22 21.88 -17.46
N TYR A 223 3.47 22.29 -16.20
CA TYR A 223 4.21 21.55 -15.20
C TYR A 223 3.36 21.45 -13.94
N TYR A 224 3.34 20.26 -13.34
CA TYR A 224 2.65 20.03 -12.07
C TYR A 224 3.54 19.24 -11.12
N ALA A 225 3.44 19.54 -9.82
CA ALA A 225 4.03 18.76 -8.76
C ALA A 225 2.90 18.04 -8.01
N VAL A 226 2.95 16.73 -7.98
CA VAL A 226 1.94 15.87 -7.35
C VAL A 226 2.56 15.19 -6.15
N ASN A 227 2.13 15.53 -4.94
CA ASN A 227 2.59 14.90 -3.72
C ASN A 227 1.88 13.56 -3.51
N LEU A 228 2.63 12.47 -3.35
CA LEU A 228 2.11 11.13 -3.07
C LEU A 228 2.10 10.79 -1.57
N ALA A 229 2.70 11.64 -0.71
CA ALA A 229 2.93 11.33 0.71
C ALA A 229 1.70 11.51 1.61
N GLU A 230 0.59 12.08 1.14
CA GLU A 230 -0.66 12.27 1.90
C GLU A 230 -1.72 11.23 1.57
#